data_f53069319899cd3e46e25345db6d1b8a
#
_entry.id   f53069319899cd3e46e25345db6d1b8a
#
_cell.length_a   1.000
_cell.length_b   1.000
_cell.length_c   1.000
_cell.angle_alpha   90.00
_cell.angle_beta   90.00
_cell.angle_gamma   90.00
#
_symmetry.space_group_name_H-M   'P 1'
#
loop_
_entity.id
_entity.type
_entity.pdbx_description
1 polymer ?
#
loop_
_entity_poly.entity_id
_entity_poly.type
_entity_poly.pdbx_seq_one_letter_code
_entity_poly.pdbx_strand_id
1 'polypeptide(L)'
;MQPPFFCDYGTNIELGERVFFNFNCVELDVCRVRIGDYTLFGPGVQILTPVHPMNAELRRREEYGKPIEIGADVWVGGAALILPGVRIGSRTVIGAGSVTGRRG
;
A
#
# COMPACT_ATOMS: atom_id res chain seq x y z
N MET A 1 11.44 -3.20 -10.08
CA MET A 1 11.45 -2.96 -8.63
C MET A 1 12.88 -2.71 -8.18
N GLN A 2 13.10 -1.61 -7.49
CA GLN A 2 14.42 -1.26 -6.98
C GLN A 2 14.59 -1.80 -5.57
N PRO A 3 15.66 -2.55 -5.28
CA PRO A 3 15.93 -2.96 -3.90
C PRO A 3 16.45 -1.77 -3.08
N PRO A 4 16.27 -1.77 -1.74
CA PRO A 4 15.50 -2.79 -1.03
C PRO A 4 13.99 -2.57 -1.14
N PHE A 5 13.30 -3.68 -1.16
CA PHE A 5 11.84 -3.72 -1.13
C PHE A 5 11.44 -4.70 -0.02
N PHE A 6 10.52 -4.28 0.83
CA PHE A 6 10.11 -5.08 1.99
C PHE A 6 8.65 -5.43 1.91
N CYS A 7 8.30 -6.67 2.14
CA CYS A 7 6.91 -7.10 2.23
C CYS A 7 6.73 -8.08 3.39
N ASP A 8 5.49 -8.24 3.82
CA ASP A 8 5.17 -9.14 4.92
C ASP A 8 5.08 -10.58 4.44
N TYR A 9 4.06 -10.88 3.65
CA TYR A 9 3.88 -12.21 3.09
C TYR A 9 4.31 -12.29 1.63
N GLY A 10 4.08 -11.24 0.88
CA GLY A 10 4.33 -11.22 -0.56
C GLY A 10 3.26 -11.92 -1.39
N THR A 11 2.49 -12.81 -0.78
CA THR A 11 1.49 -13.62 -1.48
C THR A 11 0.16 -12.89 -1.69
N ASN A 12 -0.07 -11.81 -0.97
CA ASN A 12 -1.30 -11.01 -1.08
C ASN A 12 -1.15 -9.79 -1.97
N ILE A 13 -0.03 -9.69 -2.68
CA ILE A 13 0.25 -8.56 -3.56
C ILE A 13 -0.06 -8.96 -5.00
N GLU A 14 -0.96 -8.22 -5.66
CA GLU A 14 -1.29 -8.43 -7.07
C GLU A 14 -0.85 -7.19 -7.84
N LEU A 15 0.07 -7.37 -8.78
CA LEU A 15 0.61 -6.29 -9.59
C LEU A 15 0.19 -6.44 -11.04
N GLY A 16 -0.22 -5.34 -11.66
CA GLY A 16 -0.40 -5.28 -13.10
C GLY A 16 0.94 -5.19 -13.83
N GLU A 17 0.88 -4.84 -15.11
CA GLU A 17 2.08 -4.72 -15.93
C GLU A 17 2.86 -3.45 -15.58
N ARG A 18 4.19 -3.57 -15.58
CA ARG A 18 5.12 -2.44 -15.47
C ARG A 18 4.87 -1.54 -14.26
N VAL A 19 4.50 -2.16 -13.16
CA VAL A 19 4.44 -1.45 -11.87
C VAL A 19 5.87 -1.27 -11.39
N PHE A 20 6.21 -0.05 -10.99
CA PHE A 20 7.57 0.25 -10.56
C PHE A 20 7.58 0.77 -9.12
N PHE A 21 8.40 0.14 -8.30
CA PHE A 21 8.68 0.60 -6.93
C PHE A 21 10.11 1.12 -6.86
N ASN A 22 10.27 2.34 -6.41
CA ASN A 22 11.60 2.88 -6.15
C ASN A 22 12.16 2.22 -4.87
N PHE A 23 13.37 2.60 -4.48
CA PHE A 23 14.02 1.95 -3.34
C PHE A 23 13.34 2.27 -2.01
N ASN A 24 13.56 1.41 -1.02
CA ASN A 24 13.01 1.52 0.34
C ASN A 24 11.49 1.54 0.43
N CYS A 25 10.80 0.94 -0.54
CA CYS A 25 9.35 0.78 -0.43
C CYS A 25 9.00 -0.38 0.49
N VAL A 26 7.89 -0.25 1.20
CA VAL A 26 7.39 -1.25 2.13
C VAL A 26 5.94 -1.56 1.82
N GLU A 27 5.60 -2.84 1.68
CA GLU A 27 4.21 -3.30 1.58
C GLU A 27 3.95 -4.32 2.68
N LEU A 28 3.06 -3.98 3.61
CA LEU A 28 2.63 -4.94 4.62
C LEU A 28 1.32 -5.54 4.16
N ASP A 29 1.40 -6.72 3.57
CA ASP A 29 0.29 -7.35 2.85
C ASP A 29 -0.45 -8.41 3.68
N VAL A 30 -0.84 -8.06 4.89
CA VAL A 30 -1.72 -8.91 5.70
C VAL A 30 -3.03 -9.17 4.93
N CYS A 31 -3.50 -8.15 4.21
CA CYS A 31 -4.63 -8.28 3.29
C CYS A 31 -4.16 -7.98 1.87
N ARG A 32 -5.05 -8.22 0.91
CA ARG A 32 -4.75 -8.01 -0.50
C ARG A 32 -4.37 -6.57 -0.81
N VAL A 33 -3.30 -6.42 -1.57
CA VAL A 33 -2.92 -5.15 -2.20
C VAL A 33 -2.97 -5.37 -3.70
N ARG A 34 -3.83 -4.62 -4.39
CA ARG A 34 -3.96 -4.72 -5.84
C ARG A 34 -3.53 -3.40 -6.46
N ILE A 35 -2.60 -3.47 -7.41
CA ILE A 35 -2.03 -2.29 -8.06
C ILE A 35 -2.16 -2.47 -9.56
N GLY A 36 -2.80 -1.50 -10.22
CA GLY A 36 -3.01 -1.54 -11.66
C GLY A 36 -1.76 -1.22 -12.47
N ASP A 37 -1.89 -1.38 -13.79
CA ASP A 37 -0.78 -1.26 -14.73
C ASP A 37 -0.12 0.12 -14.69
N TYR A 38 1.19 0.16 -14.90
CA TYR A 38 1.98 1.38 -15.09
C TYR A 38 1.96 2.34 -13.90
N THR A 39 1.64 1.84 -12.71
CA THR A 39 1.67 2.67 -11.51
C THR A 39 3.10 2.79 -10.99
N LEU A 40 3.48 3.99 -10.59
CA LEU A 40 4.84 4.30 -10.14
C LEU A 40 4.83 4.76 -8.69
N PHE A 41 5.74 4.19 -7.90
CA PHE A 41 5.93 4.58 -6.51
C PHE A 41 7.30 5.21 -6.32
N GLY A 42 7.34 6.41 -5.73
CA GLY A 42 8.58 7.05 -5.36
C GLY A 42 9.30 6.32 -4.21
N PRO A 43 10.49 6.75 -3.83
CA PRO A 43 11.25 6.07 -2.79
C PRO A 43 10.56 6.20 -1.43
N GLY A 44 10.67 5.15 -0.62
CA GLY A 44 10.19 5.17 0.75
C GLY A 44 8.69 5.15 0.93
N VAL A 45 7.91 4.83 -0.11
CA VAL A 45 6.46 4.69 0.00
C VAL A 45 6.12 3.49 0.87
N GLN A 46 5.14 3.64 1.76
CA GLN A 46 4.66 2.57 2.60
C GLN A 46 3.20 2.28 2.32
N ILE A 47 2.91 1.01 2.02
CA ILE A 47 1.56 0.52 1.75
C ILE A 47 1.20 -0.43 2.90
N LEU A 48 0.24 -0.03 3.72
CA LEU A 48 -0.01 -0.69 4.99
C LEU A 48 -1.44 -1.21 5.05
N THR A 49 -1.61 -2.53 4.99
CA THR A 49 -2.93 -3.14 5.17
C THR A 49 -3.28 -3.45 6.62
N PRO A 50 -2.32 -3.67 7.54
CA PRO A 50 -2.68 -3.99 8.93
C PRO A 50 -3.42 -2.87 9.63
N VAL A 51 -4.38 -3.25 10.45
CA VAL A 51 -5.12 -2.34 11.32
C VAL A 51 -4.91 -2.82 12.74
N HIS A 52 -4.67 -1.88 13.66
CA HIS A 52 -4.52 -2.20 15.08
C HIS A 52 -5.77 -1.74 15.81
N PRO A 53 -6.73 -2.65 16.09
CA PRO A 53 -7.93 -2.27 16.81
C PRO A 53 -7.62 -1.72 18.19
N MET A 54 -8.40 -0.74 18.63
CA MET A 54 -8.26 -0.20 19.98
C MET A 54 -8.58 -1.23 21.05
N ASN A 55 -9.42 -2.20 20.73
CA ASN A 55 -9.76 -3.27 21.65
C ASN A 55 -8.62 -4.27 21.76
N ALA A 56 -8.07 -4.42 22.97
CA ALA A 56 -6.93 -5.28 23.20
C ALA A 56 -7.24 -6.76 22.93
N GLU A 57 -8.47 -7.18 23.19
CA GLU A 57 -8.88 -8.56 22.94
C GLU A 57 -8.83 -8.90 21.47
N LEU A 58 -9.36 -8.02 20.62
CA LEU A 58 -9.30 -8.22 19.17
C LEU A 58 -7.86 -8.23 18.66
N ARG A 59 -7.00 -7.37 19.23
CA ARG A 59 -5.58 -7.33 18.81
C ARG A 59 -4.85 -8.63 19.13
N ARG A 60 -5.25 -9.33 20.17
CA ARG A 60 -4.61 -10.58 20.57
C ARG A 60 -5.14 -11.78 19.80
N ARG A 61 -6.35 -11.70 19.28
CA ARG A 61 -7.02 -12.84 18.63
C ARG A 61 -6.60 -13.04 17.19
N GLU A 62 -6.34 -11.95 16.47
CA GLU A 62 -5.99 -12.06 15.06
C GLU A 62 -5.32 -10.80 14.56
N GLU A 63 -4.60 -10.93 13.45
CA GLU A 63 -4.12 -9.79 12.73
C GLU A 63 -5.28 -9.20 11.94
N TYR A 64 -5.46 -7.91 12.09
CA TYR A 64 -6.53 -7.19 11.43
C TYR A 64 -5.97 -6.42 10.26
N GLY A 65 -6.68 -6.43 9.15
CA GLY A 65 -6.26 -5.68 7.99
C GLY A 65 -7.42 -5.32 7.10
N LYS A 66 -7.19 -4.38 6.18
CA LYS A 66 -8.14 -4.00 5.15
C LYS A 66 -7.41 -3.93 3.82
N PRO A 67 -8.01 -4.48 2.75
CA PRO A 67 -7.36 -4.47 1.45
C PRO A 67 -7.20 -3.07 0.89
N ILE A 68 -6.19 -2.91 0.04
CA ILE A 68 -5.88 -1.66 -0.64
C ILE A 68 -5.97 -1.91 -2.14
N GLU A 69 -6.62 -0.99 -2.86
CA GLU A 69 -6.69 -1.03 -4.31
C GLU A 69 -6.16 0.26 -4.90
N ILE A 70 -5.21 0.13 -5.81
CA ILE A 70 -4.60 1.26 -6.52
C ILE A 70 -4.81 1.01 -8.01
N GLY A 71 -5.37 1.99 -8.70
CA GLY A 71 -5.68 1.87 -10.13
C GLY A 71 -4.44 1.90 -11.01
N ALA A 72 -4.67 2.04 -12.30
CA ALA A 72 -3.62 2.11 -13.32
C ALA A 72 -3.14 3.55 -13.49
N ASP A 73 -1.89 3.71 -13.92
CA ASP A 73 -1.30 5.02 -14.21
C ASP A 73 -1.37 5.97 -13.01
N VAL A 74 -1.16 5.45 -11.82
CA VAL A 74 -1.10 6.24 -10.59
C VAL A 74 0.35 6.57 -10.31
N TRP A 75 0.60 7.79 -9.89
CA TRP A 75 1.92 8.21 -9.43
C TRP A 75 1.86 8.55 -7.96
N VAL A 76 2.62 7.80 -7.16
CA VAL A 76 2.70 8.01 -5.71
C VAL A 76 4.05 8.62 -5.38
N GLY A 77 4.05 9.84 -4.88
CA GLY A 77 5.28 10.54 -4.53
C GLY A 77 6.03 9.88 -3.37
N GLY A 78 7.31 10.20 -3.25
CA GLY A 78 8.18 9.59 -2.24
C GLY A 78 7.68 9.78 -0.82
N ALA A 79 7.96 8.80 0.03
CA ALA A 79 7.62 8.79 1.46
C ALA A 79 6.13 8.89 1.78
N ALA A 80 5.25 8.68 0.81
CA ALA A 80 3.81 8.68 1.06
C ALA A 80 3.41 7.44 1.87
N LEU A 81 2.38 7.59 2.68
CA LEU A 81 1.78 6.49 3.44
C LEU A 81 0.41 6.18 2.87
N ILE A 82 0.19 4.93 2.49
CA ILE A 82 -1.10 4.45 2.01
C ILE A 82 -1.67 3.54 3.08
N LEU A 83 -2.76 3.97 3.68
CA LEU A 83 -3.33 3.35 4.86
C LEU A 83 -4.36 2.28 4.51
N PRO A 84 -4.70 1.40 5.47
CA PRO A 84 -5.61 0.29 5.22
C PRO A 84 -6.96 0.73 4.66
N GLY A 85 -7.48 -0.04 3.72
CA GLY A 85 -8.80 0.16 3.14
C GLY A 85 -8.91 1.23 2.07
N VAL A 86 -7.80 1.84 1.67
CA VAL A 86 -7.80 2.93 0.69
C VAL A 86 -8.03 2.38 -0.72
N ARG A 87 -8.79 3.12 -1.51
CA ARG A 87 -8.94 2.90 -2.94
C ARG A 87 -8.50 4.16 -3.67
N ILE A 88 -7.54 4.00 -4.55
CA ILE A 88 -7.01 5.11 -5.35
C ILE A 88 -7.40 4.87 -6.80
N GLY A 89 -8.16 5.81 -7.38
CA GLY A 89 -8.59 5.71 -8.76
C GLY A 89 -7.42 5.83 -9.74
N SER A 90 -7.62 5.34 -10.97
CA SER A 90 -6.61 5.42 -12.01
C SER A 90 -6.27 6.88 -12.33
N ARG A 91 -5.04 7.10 -12.75
CA ARG A 91 -4.53 8.41 -13.17
C ARG A 91 -4.53 9.46 -12.06
N THR A 92 -4.42 9.01 -10.82
CA THR A 92 -4.31 9.87 -9.65
C THR A 92 -2.85 10.15 -9.34
N VAL A 93 -2.56 11.34 -8.86
CA VAL A 93 -1.23 11.71 -8.36
C VAL A 93 -1.31 11.93 -6.86
N ILE A 94 -0.51 11.20 -6.11
CA ILE A 94 -0.38 11.36 -4.67
C ILE A 94 0.91 12.12 -4.41
N GLY A 95 0.83 13.27 -3.76
CA GLY A 95 2.01 14.08 -3.47
C GLY A 95 2.97 13.42 -2.51
N ALA A 96 4.25 13.79 -2.61
CA ALA A 96 5.27 13.26 -1.72
C ALA A 96 4.95 13.57 -0.26
N GLY A 97 5.19 12.62 0.62
CA GLY A 97 4.94 12.76 2.06
C GLY A 97 3.47 12.73 2.46
N SER A 98 2.56 12.53 1.52
CA SER A 98 1.13 12.50 1.83
C SER A 98 0.74 11.27 2.63
N VAL A 99 -0.27 11.42 3.47
CA VAL A 99 -0.90 10.31 4.18
C VAL A 99 -2.30 10.15 3.59
N THR A 100 -2.54 9.03 2.95
CA THR A 100 -3.80 8.73 2.28
C THR A 100 -4.53 7.67 3.08
N GLY A 101 -5.64 8.04 3.67
CA GLY A 101 -6.43 7.15 4.50
C GLY A 101 -7.90 7.21 4.17
N ARG A 102 -8.61 6.14 4.55
CA ARG A 102 -10.07 6.08 4.39
C ARG A 102 -10.73 6.65 5.64
N ARG A 103 -11.66 7.55 5.41
CA ARG A 103 -12.53 8.03 6.47
C ARG A 103 -13.51 6.93 6.83
N GLY A 104 -13.57 6.62 8.11
CA GLY A 104 -14.46 5.64 8.43
C GLY A 104 -15.08 5.48 9.64
#